data_e364307c91c4703786d8cc4ef4cc01a2
#
_entry.id   e364307c91c4703786d8cc4ef4cc01a2
#
_cell.length_a   1.000
_cell.length_b   1.000
_cell.length_c   1.000
_cell.angle_alpha   90.00
_cell.angle_beta   90.00
_cell.angle_gamma   90.00
#
_symmetry.space_group_name_H-M   'P 1'
#
loop_
_entity.id
_entity.type
_entity.pdbx_description
1 polymer ?
#
loop_
_entity_poly.entity_id
_entity_poly.type
_entity_poly.pdbx_seq_one_letter_code
_entity_poly.pdbx_strand_id
1 'polypeptide(L)'
;MTFIIPPNADQELVDLCEKNGKDPTLLGKSLFEEMYNNIPDTNKAMLDTQFRMPGEIADILSDNFYNGLYKSADVKRGLKSLLPSLSKKPFLVIDTSKEKNRHETKVENSGCYNKLEAEIIKKIMLEIKNYSEYKDLYNEAEITNDTLEKMGIVSAYKMQVKEIQKTISGFIPEQILGEMVASLDSFQGQERDIIIYSFTKSSNIPPHICRIGFLKELRRLNVAMSRCKKMLIMIGDFDFLSSCENSGDGPDDPYSEKAFSGFICNMLKAVKDDNKGEFITYQQLLNRLEENKNE
;
A
#
# COMPACT_ATOMS: atom_id res chain seq x y z
N MET A 1 7.63 9.33 14.53
CA MET A 1 7.20 10.44 13.66
C MET A 1 8.36 10.75 12.74
N THR A 2 8.34 10.29 11.52
CA THR A 2 9.44 10.51 10.56
C THR A 2 9.14 11.84 9.87
N PHE A 3 9.86 12.89 10.21
CA PHE A 3 9.79 14.14 9.46
C PHE A 3 10.52 13.94 8.13
N ILE A 4 9.77 13.87 7.05
CA ILE A 4 10.33 13.94 5.70
C ILE A 4 10.46 15.43 5.41
N ILE A 5 11.69 15.91 5.37
CA ILE A 5 11.96 17.28 4.93
C ILE A 5 11.64 17.34 3.44
N PRO A 6 10.78 18.27 2.98
CA PRO A 6 10.49 18.41 1.56
C PRO A 6 11.78 18.77 0.79
N PRO A 7 12.00 18.24 -0.41
CA PRO A 7 13.21 18.49 -1.19
C PRO A 7 13.58 19.97 -1.41
N ASN A 8 12.61 20.87 -1.29
CA ASN A 8 12.79 22.31 -1.51
C ASN A 8 12.98 23.15 -0.23
N ALA A 9 12.90 22.52 0.95
CA ALA A 9 13.23 23.20 2.21
C ALA A 9 14.72 23.09 2.57
N ASP A 10 15.49 22.42 1.71
CA ASP A 10 16.70 21.73 2.12
C ASP A 10 17.94 22.60 2.13
N GLN A 11 18.05 23.55 1.21
CA GLN A 11 19.34 24.23 1.08
C GLN A 11 19.65 25.14 2.27
N GLU A 12 18.67 25.89 2.78
CA GLU A 12 18.88 26.74 3.97
C GLU A 12 19.18 25.91 5.21
N LEU A 13 18.53 24.74 5.36
CA LEU A 13 18.78 23.82 6.49
C LEU A 13 20.11 23.09 6.32
N VAL A 14 20.47 22.67 5.11
CA VAL A 14 21.78 22.09 4.81
C VAL A 14 22.89 23.09 5.13
N ASP A 15 22.78 24.31 4.63
CA ASP A 15 23.73 25.40 4.88
C ASP A 15 23.83 25.72 6.38
N LEU A 16 22.70 25.67 7.11
CA LEU A 16 22.68 25.89 8.56
C LEU A 16 23.38 24.75 9.31
N CYS A 17 23.20 23.50 8.87
CA CYS A 17 23.88 22.34 9.45
C CYS A 17 25.39 22.44 9.24
N GLU A 18 25.83 22.70 8.00
CA GLU A 18 27.25 22.84 7.67
C GLU A 18 27.91 24.00 8.43
N LYS A 19 27.22 25.14 8.53
CA LYS A 19 27.69 26.29 9.30
C LYS A 19 27.88 26.00 10.78
N ASN A 20 27.11 25.05 11.32
CA ASN A 20 27.21 24.61 12.72
C ASN A 20 28.01 23.33 12.88
N GLY A 21 28.76 22.88 11.86
CA GLY A 21 29.58 21.65 11.90
C GLY A 21 28.78 20.36 12.11
N LYS A 22 27.52 20.36 11.67
CA LYS A 22 26.63 19.18 11.71
C LYS A 22 26.54 18.55 10.32
N ASP A 23 26.48 17.22 10.30
CA ASP A 23 26.27 16.48 9.05
C ASP A 23 24.82 16.67 8.55
N PRO A 24 24.60 17.27 7.37
CA PRO A 24 23.27 17.49 6.82
C PRO A 24 22.48 16.19 6.59
N THR A 25 23.16 15.04 6.41
CA THR A 25 22.49 13.74 6.22
C THR A 25 21.69 13.31 7.45
N LEU A 26 22.00 13.87 8.61
CA LEU A 26 21.23 13.65 9.86
C LEU A 26 19.81 14.19 9.79
N LEU A 27 19.54 15.20 8.94
CA LEU A 27 18.20 15.75 8.76
C LEU A 27 17.22 14.75 8.13
N GLY A 28 17.73 13.77 7.36
CA GLY A 28 16.93 12.71 6.75
C GLY A 28 16.69 11.50 7.68
N LYS A 29 17.38 11.42 8.83
CA LYS A 29 17.25 10.31 9.77
C LYS A 29 16.20 10.63 10.83
N SER A 30 15.39 9.62 11.19
CA SER A 30 14.50 9.80 12.34
C SER A 30 15.33 9.83 13.64
N LEU A 31 14.94 10.69 14.59
CA LEU A 31 15.57 10.72 15.92
C LEU A 31 15.56 9.33 16.59
N PHE A 32 14.50 8.56 16.39
CA PHE A 32 14.40 7.19 16.89
C PHE A 32 15.47 6.28 16.28
N GLU A 33 15.71 6.38 14.98
CA GLU A 33 16.72 5.56 14.28
C GLU A 33 18.13 5.88 14.78
N GLU A 34 18.45 7.16 14.96
CA GLU A 34 19.70 7.60 15.50
C GLU A 34 19.89 7.14 16.95
N MET A 35 18.88 7.33 17.80
CA MET A 35 18.91 6.83 19.17
C MET A 35 19.07 5.31 19.22
N TYR A 36 18.28 4.57 18.41
CA TYR A 36 18.32 3.10 18.34
C TYR A 36 19.71 2.59 17.95
N ASN A 37 20.38 3.25 17.01
CA ASN A 37 21.73 2.85 16.58
C ASN A 37 22.80 3.09 17.65
N ASN A 38 22.60 4.06 18.53
CA ASN A 38 23.56 4.48 19.54
C ASN A 38 23.36 3.83 20.93
N ILE A 39 22.20 3.22 21.20
CA ILE A 39 22.01 2.49 22.47
C ILE A 39 22.62 1.09 22.41
N PRO A 40 23.11 0.53 23.55
CA PRO A 40 23.62 -0.82 23.62
C PRO A 40 22.58 -1.87 23.23
N ASP A 41 23.00 -2.97 22.60
CA ASP A 41 22.09 -4.04 22.17
C ASP A 41 21.33 -4.68 23.34
N THR A 42 21.89 -4.68 24.54
CA THR A 42 21.22 -5.13 25.77
C THR A 42 19.97 -4.32 26.12
N ASN A 43 19.87 -3.09 25.60
CA ASN A 43 18.76 -2.18 25.82
C ASN A 43 17.79 -2.12 24.62
N LYS A 44 18.00 -3.00 23.64
CA LYS A 44 17.14 -3.14 22.46
C LYS A 44 16.29 -4.38 22.59
N ALA A 45 15.00 -4.25 22.30
CA ALA A 45 14.09 -5.38 22.19
C ALA A 45 13.25 -5.26 20.93
N MET A 46 13.11 -6.36 20.22
CA MET A 46 12.21 -6.48 19.09
C MET A 46 10.94 -7.20 19.50
N LEU A 47 9.78 -6.63 19.18
CA LEU A 47 8.52 -7.34 19.26
C LEU A 47 8.42 -8.24 18.02
N ASP A 48 8.72 -9.50 18.19
CA ASP A 48 8.90 -10.45 17.09
C ASP A 48 7.62 -11.16 16.65
N THR A 49 6.56 -11.07 17.44
CA THR A 49 5.32 -11.80 17.18
C THR A 49 4.14 -10.85 16.98
N GLN A 50 3.46 -10.95 15.85
CA GLN A 50 2.28 -10.17 15.50
C GLN A 50 0.99 -10.96 15.62
N PHE A 51 -0.12 -10.26 15.96
CA PHE A 51 -1.46 -10.80 16.14
C PHE A 51 -2.52 -10.10 15.27
N ARG A 52 -2.09 -9.24 14.34
CA ARG A 52 -2.97 -8.34 13.58
C ARG A 52 -3.34 -8.91 12.22
N MET A 53 -2.36 -9.01 11.33
CA MET A 53 -2.56 -9.33 9.91
C MET A 53 -2.54 -10.83 9.64
N PRO A 54 -3.06 -11.29 8.48
CA PRO A 54 -2.89 -12.66 8.01
C PRO A 54 -1.42 -13.09 7.97
N GLY A 55 -1.16 -14.35 8.35
CA GLY A 55 0.20 -14.87 8.47
C GLY A 55 0.99 -14.82 7.17
N GLU A 56 0.30 -15.02 6.05
CA GLU A 56 0.88 -14.98 4.70
C GLU A 56 1.45 -13.59 4.35
N ILE A 57 0.77 -12.53 4.77
CA ILE A 57 1.24 -11.15 4.59
C ILE A 57 2.39 -10.86 5.55
N ALA A 58 2.29 -11.32 6.79
CA ALA A 58 3.35 -11.15 7.79
C ALA A 58 4.65 -11.83 7.36
N ASP A 59 4.58 -13.01 6.74
CA ASP A 59 5.77 -13.71 6.22
C ASP A 59 6.46 -12.88 5.12
N ILE A 60 5.69 -12.31 4.17
CA ILE A 60 6.25 -11.45 3.12
C ILE A 60 6.97 -10.24 3.74
N LEU A 61 6.36 -9.61 4.75
CA LEU A 61 6.98 -8.47 5.43
C LEU A 61 8.20 -8.91 6.25
N SER A 62 8.13 -10.07 6.91
CA SER A 62 9.23 -10.64 7.69
C SER A 62 10.48 -10.84 6.83
N ASP A 63 10.31 -11.46 5.67
CA ASP A 63 11.42 -11.78 4.76
C ASP A 63 12.06 -10.52 4.16
N ASN A 64 11.27 -9.47 3.91
CA ASN A 64 11.76 -8.27 3.23
C ASN A 64 12.20 -7.14 4.17
N PHE A 65 11.68 -7.06 5.41
CA PHE A 65 11.95 -5.94 6.33
C PHE A 65 12.57 -6.36 7.66
N TYR A 66 12.45 -7.64 8.03
CA TYR A 66 12.80 -8.09 9.38
C TYR A 66 13.71 -9.32 9.39
N ASN A 67 14.39 -9.62 8.28
CA ASN A 67 15.34 -10.73 8.14
C ASN A 67 14.77 -12.09 8.60
N GLY A 68 13.49 -12.33 8.38
CA GLY A 68 12.79 -13.56 8.81
C GLY A 68 12.49 -13.64 10.31
N LEU A 69 12.77 -12.58 11.09
CA LEU A 69 12.63 -12.60 12.55
C LEU A 69 11.20 -12.26 13.03
N TYR A 70 10.38 -11.66 12.18
CA TYR A 70 9.02 -11.26 12.50
C TYR A 70 8.04 -12.41 12.26
N LYS A 71 7.38 -12.87 13.31
CA LYS A 71 6.53 -14.07 13.28
C LYS A 71 5.05 -13.72 13.41
N SER A 72 4.22 -14.53 12.81
CA SER A 72 2.78 -14.45 13.00
C SER A 72 2.32 -15.46 14.02
N ALA A 73 1.41 -15.05 14.92
CA ALA A 73 0.73 -15.98 15.82
C ALA A 73 -0.10 -17.00 15.03
N ASP A 74 -0.24 -18.21 15.53
CA ASP A 74 -0.93 -19.31 14.84
C ASP A 74 -2.38 -18.99 14.48
N VAL A 75 -3.07 -18.24 15.34
CA VAL A 75 -4.45 -17.77 15.10
C VAL A 75 -4.62 -16.90 13.85
N LYS A 76 -3.52 -16.41 13.29
CA LYS A 76 -3.49 -15.58 12.07
C LYS A 76 -3.08 -16.35 10.82
N ARG A 77 -2.87 -17.66 10.93
CA ARG A 77 -2.51 -18.51 9.80
C ARG A 77 -3.72 -19.23 9.23
N GLY A 78 -3.71 -19.48 7.92
CA GLY A 78 -4.77 -20.20 7.22
C GLY A 78 -6.12 -19.50 7.25
N LEU A 79 -6.14 -18.17 7.35
CA LEU A 79 -7.37 -17.39 7.30
C LEU A 79 -8.01 -17.50 5.91
N LYS A 80 -9.34 -17.64 5.90
CA LYS A 80 -10.12 -17.59 4.67
C LYS A 80 -10.29 -16.14 4.22
N SER A 81 -10.46 -15.95 2.91
CA SER A 81 -10.84 -14.66 2.37
C SER A 81 -12.19 -14.20 2.94
N LEU A 82 -12.31 -12.90 3.19
CA LEU A 82 -13.60 -12.26 3.51
C LEU A 82 -14.48 -12.05 2.28
N LEU A 83 -13.88 -12.07 1.09
CA LEU A 83 -14.54 -11.83 -0.18
C LEU A 83 -14.31 -13.03 -1.12
N PRO A 84 -14.94 -14.19 -0.84
CA PRO A 84 -14.71 -15.42 -1.60
C PRO A 84 -15.09 -15.31 -3.08
N SER A 85 -15.98 -14.39 -3.44
CA SER A 85 -16.30 -14.08 -4.84
C SER A 85 -15.12 -13.43 -5.59
N LEU A 86 -14.22 -12.74 -4.89
CA LEU A 86 -13.07 -12.07 -5.48
C LEU A 86 -11.80 -12.91 -5.37
N SER A 87 -11.59 -13.57 -4.21
CA SER A 87 -10.37 -14.32 -3.92
C SER A 87 -10.65 -15.44 -2.94
N LYS A 88 -9.91 -16.53 -3.05
CA LYS A 88 -9.91 -17.62 -2.07
C LYS A 88 -8.97 -17.34 -0.89
N LYS A 89 -8.10 -16.35 -1.00
CA LYS A 89 -7.05 -16.03 -0.02
C LYS A 89 -7.18 -14.63 0.55
N PRO A 90 -6.64 -14.39 1.75
CA PRO A 90 -6.68 -13.08 2.41
C PRO A 90 -5.76 -12.04 1.76
N PHE A 91 -4.87 -12.46 0.86
CA PHE A 91 -4.04 -11.54 0.08
C PHE A 91 -4.32 -11.69 -1.42
N LEU A 92 -4.83 -10.62 -2.03
CA LEU A 92 -5.18 -10.55 -3.45
C LEU A 92 -4.37 -9.47 -4.15
N VAL A 93 -3.72 -9.83 -5.24
CA VAL A 93 -3.00 -8.91 -6.13
C VAL A 93 -3.73 -8.86 -7.47
N ILE A 94 -4.14 -7.66 -7.89
CA ILE A 94 -4.85 -7.40 -9.15
C ILE A 94 -3.93 -6.64 -10.09
N ASP A 95 -3.50 -7.30 -11.15
CA ASP A 95 -2.56 -6.77 -12.12
C ASP A 95 -3.27 -6.07 -13.29
N THR A 96 -2.85 -4.83 -13.55
CA THR A 96 -3.35 -4.01 -14.66
C THR A 96 -2.37 -3.93 -15.85
N SER A 97 -1.25 -4.63 -15.80
CA SER A 97 -0.15 -4.49 -16.78
C SER A 97 -0.55 -4.73 -18.23
N LYS A 98 -1.59 -5.53 -18.48
CA LYS A 98 -2.09 -5.86 -19.82
C LYS A 98 -3.14 -4.88 -20.34
N GLU A 99 -3.57 -3.91 -19.51
CA GLU A 99 -4.61 -2.98 -19.90
C GLU A 99 -4.03 -1.76 -20.65
N LYS A 100 -4.73 -1.33 -21.71
CA LYS A 100 -4.29 -0.21 -22.54
C LYS A 100 -4.35 1.13 -21.81
N ASN A 101 -5.30 1.28 -20.91
CA ASN A 101 -5.58 2.52 -20.14
C ASN A 101 -4.99 2.49 -18.73
N ARG A 102 -3.95 1.69 -18.49
CA ARG A 102 -3.32 1.46 -17.18
C ARG A 102 -2.47 2.63 -16.67
N HIS A 103 -2.09 3.58 -17.56
CA HIS A 103 -1.13 4.61 -17.20
C HIS A 103 -1.72 5.72 -16.34
N GLU A 104 -0.89 6.24 -15.44
CA GLU A 104 -1.24 7.39 -14.63
C GLU A 104 -1.46 8.65 -15.46
N THR A 105 -2.38 9.49 -15.02
CA THR A 105 -2.56 10.85 -15.51
C THR A 105 -1.83 11.82 -14.58
N LYS A 106 -0.88 12.57 -15.10
CA LYS A 106 -0.17 13.61 -14.35
C LYS A 106 -1.01 14.87 -14.27
N VAL A 107 -1.00 15.51 -13.10
CA VAL A 107 -1.62 16.82 -12.87
C VAL A 107 -0.51 17.79 -12.54
N GLU A 108 -0.41 18.86 -13.30
CA GLU A 108 0.65 19.87 -13.16
C GLU A 108 0.72 20.37 -11.70
N ASN A 109 1.90 20.35 -11.12
CA ASN A 109 2.19 20.75 -9.72
C ASN A 109 1.38 20.05 -8.63
N SER A 110 0.64 18.97 -8.93
CA SER A 110 -0.30 18.35 -7.99
C SER A 110 -0.13 16.84 -7.83
N GLY A 111 0.72 16.21 -8.64
CA GLY A 111 0.95 14.76 -8.58
C GLY A 111 0.27 13.98 -9.70
N CYS A 112 -0.20 12.78 -9.43
CA CYS A 112 -0.81 11.91 -10.44
C CYS A 112 -1.97 11.09 -9.86
N TYR A 113 -2.81 10.58 -10.76
CA TYR A 113 -3.87 9.62 -10.45
C TYR A 113 -4.01 8.59 -11.58
N ASN A 114 -4.62 7.46 -11.26
CA ASN A 114 -4.87 6.35 -12.18
C ASN A 114 -6.36 6.03 -12.19
N LYS A 115 -7.01 6.36 -13.30
CA LYS A 115 -8.45 6.15 -13.48
C LYS A 115 -8.83 4.67 -13.45
N LEU A 116 -8.02 3.82 -14.07
CA LEU A 116 -8.30 2.39 -14.13
C LEU A 116 -8.31 1.78 -12.72
N GLU A 117 -7.33 2.11 -11.89
CA GLU A 117 -7.30 1.61 -10.52
C GLU A 117 -8.50 2.10 -9.70
N ALA A 118 -8.93 3.36 -9.88
CA ALA A 118 -10.14 3.89 -9.23
C ALA A 118 -11.42 3.14 -9.70
N GLU A 119 -11.53 2.83 -10.99
CA GLU A 119 -12.66 2.05 -11.53
C GLU A 119 -12.65 0.59 -11.05
N ILE A 120 -11.47 -0.02 -10.88
CA ILE A 120 -11.34 -1.35 -10.29
C ILE A 120 -11.84 -1.32 -8.85
N ILE A 121 -11.41 -0.33 -8.06
CA ILE A 121 -11.88 -0.14 -6.68
C ILE A 121 -13.41 0.00 -6.65
N LYS A 122 -13.99 0.81 -7.53
CA LYS A 122 -15.45 0.93 -7.65
C LYS A 122 -16.14 -0.42 -7.88
N LYS A 123 -15.62 -1.24 -8.79
CA LYS A 123 -16.17 -2.58 -9.07
C LYS A 123 -16.09 -3.49 -7.86
N ILE A 124 -14.96 -3.49 -7.16
CA ILE A 124 -14.77 -4.24 -5.90
C ILE A 124 -15.78 -3.77 -4.85
N MET A 125 -15.94 -2.46 -4.68
CA MET A 125 -16.89 -1.90 -3.72
C MET A 125 -18.34 -2.29 -4.06
N LEU A 126 -18.72 -2.29 -5.34
CA LEU A 126 -20.04 -2.74 -5.77
C LEU A 126 -20.26 -4.23 -5.51
N GLU A 127 -19.24 -5.06 -5.62
CA GLU A 127 -19.31 -6.48 -5.25
C GLU A 127 -19.45 -6.64 -3.73
N ILE A 128 -18.69 -5.88 -2.94
CA ILE A 128 -18.76 -5.92 -1.47
C ILE A 128 -20.16 -5.56 -0.95
N LYS A 129 -20.90 -4.72 -1.66
CA LYS A 129 -22.29 -4.36 -1.32
C LYS A 129 -23.22 -5.57 -1.25
N ASN A 130 -22.90 -6.67 -1.93
CA ASN A 130 -23.68 -7.90 -1.91
C ASN A 130 -23.53 -8.69 -0.59
N TYR A 131 -22.49 -8.41 0.20
CA TYR A 131 -22.24 -9.05 1.48
C TYR A 131 -22.96 -8.33 2.61
N SER A 132 -23.76 -9.08 3.39
CA SER A 132 -24.59 -8.52 4.48
C SER A 132 -23.76 -7.79 5.54
N GLU A 133 -22.54 -8.26 5.80
CA GLU A 133 -21.63 -7.74 6.81
C GLU A 133 -21.11 -6.32 6.49
N TYR A 134 -21.24 -5.87 5.23
CA TYR A 134 -20.74 -4.58 4.75
C TYR A 134 -21.84 -3.59 4.33
N LYS A 135 -23.13 -3.91 4.56
CA LYS A 135 -24.26 -3.06 4.15
C LYS A 135 -24.22 -1.66 4.76
N ASP A 136 -23.74 -1.52 5.97
CA ASP A 136 -23.59 -0.26 6.68
C ASP A 136 -22.59 0.72 6.02
N LEU A 137 -21.66 0.22 5.18
CA LEU A 137 -20.79 1.07 4.34
C LEU A 137 -21.56 1.85 3.28
N TYR A 138 -22.80 1.45 2.95
CA TYR A 138 -23.60 1.97 1.86
C TYR A 138 -24.91 2.65 2.32
N ASN A 139 -25.18 2.63 3.62
CA ASN A 139 -26.42 3.16 4.19
C ASN A 139 -26.09 4.13 5.34
N GLU A 140 -26.33 5.41 5.11
CA GLU A 140 -26.05 6.47 6.07
C GLU A 140 -26.73 6.25 7.43
N ALA A 141 -27.93 5.68 7.44
CA ALA A 141 -28.68 5.41 8.66
C ALA A 141 -28.12 4.24 9.50
N GLU A 142 -27.25 3.42 8.92
CA GLU A 142 -26.65 2.24 9.56
C GLU A 142 -25.18 2.45 9.98
N ILE A 143 -24.61 3.64 9.73
CA ILE A 143 -23.23 3.95 10.11
C ILE A 143 -23.08 3.94 11.62
N THR A 144 -22.09 3.18 12.08
CA THR A 144 -21.66 3.07 13.48
C THR A 144 -20.17 3.34 13.60
N ASN A 145 -19.66 3.39 14.82
CA ASN A 145 -18.22 3.50 15.06
C ASN A 145 -17.41 2.33 14.43
N ASP A 146 -18.02 1.15 14.34
CA ASP A 146 -17.39 -0.05 13.79
C ASP A 146 -17.38 -0.07 12.25
N THR A 147 -18.22 0.75 11.61
CA THR A 147 -18.32 0.79 10.13
C THR A 147 -16.98 1.12 9.49
N LEU A 148 -16.27 2.09 10.03
CA LEU A 148 -14.95 2.48 9.53
C LEU A 148 -13.86 1.42 9.77
N GLU A 149 -14.04 0.56 10.76
CA GLU A 149 -13.08 -0.54 11.02
C GLU A 149 -13.12 -1.63 9.94
N LYS A 150 -14.19 -1.70 9.16
CA LYS A 150 -14.39 -2.75 8.16
C LYS A 150 -13.49 -2.57 6.94
N MET A 151 -13.28 -1.32 6.50
CA MET A 151 -12.59 -1.09 5.24
C MET A 151 -11.78 0.20 5.21
N GLY A 152 -10.62 0.13 4.54
CA GLY A 152 -9.80 1.28 4.19
C GLY A 152 -9.27 1.16 2.77
N ILE A 153 -9.28 2.27 2.06
CA ILE A 153 -8.74 2.39 0.71
C ILE A 153 -7.59 3.40 0.75
N VAL A 154 -6.40 2.97 0.39
CA VAL A 154 -5.18 3.73 0.65
C VAL A 154 -4.37 3.92 -0.63
N SER A 155 -3.82 5.11 -0.82
CA SER A 155 -2.81 5.39 -1.83
C SER A 155 -1.75 6.35 -1.31
N ALA A 156 -0.54 6.27 -1.88
CA ALA A 156 0.53 7.21 -1.58
C ALA A 156 0.29 8.61 -2.19
N TYR A 157 -0.61 8.73 -3.16
CA TYR A 157 -0.84 9.95 -3.94
C TYR A 157 -2.17 10.60 -3.59
N LYS A 158 -2.13 11.85 -3.11
CA LYS A 158 -3.34 12.62 -2.74
C LYS A 158 -4.32 12.80 -3.91
N MET A 159 -3.81 12.91 -5.16
CA MET A 159 -4.68 13.02 -6.33
C MET A 159 -5.40 11.70 -6.62
N GLN A 160 -4.76 10.55 -6.34
CA GLN A 160 -5.42 9.25 -6.43
C GLN A 160 -6.53 9.10 -5.38
N VAL A 161 -6.27 9.53 -4.16
CA VAL A 161 -7.30 9.57 -3.10
C VAL A 161 -8.53 10.34 -3.57
N LYS A 162 -8.34 11.55 -4.12
CA LYS A 162 -9.44 12.37 -4.65
C LYS A 162 -10.16 11.69 -5.82
N GLU A 163 -9.43 11.06 -6.75
CA GLU A 163 -10.05 10.36 -7.88
C GLU A 163 -10.87 9.16 -7.41
N ILE A 164 -10.37 8.38 -6.43
CA ILE A 164 -11.12 7.27 -5.84
C ILE A 164 -12.38 7.81 -5.14
N GLN A 165 -12.25 8.81 -4.26
CA GLN A 165 -13.38 9.43 -3.56
C GLN A 165 -14.46 9.88 -4.56
N LYS A 166 -14.07 10.60 -5.61
CA LYS A 166 -14.97 11.05 -6.69
C LYS A 166 -15.66 9.86 -7.37
N THR A 167 -14.92 8.78 -7.62
CA THR A 167 -15.42 7.62 -8.36
C THR A 167 -16.46 6.83 -7.58
N ILE A 168 -16.38 6.82 -6.24
CA ILE A 168 -17.26 6.05 -5.36
C ILE A 168 -18.27 6.90 -4.57
N SER A 169 -18.19 8.23 -4.60
CA SER A 169 -19.09 9.14 -3.85
C SER A 169 -20.58 8.96 -4.15
N GLY A 170 -20.91 8.40 -5.33
CA GLY A 170 -22.31 8.20 -5.71
C GLY A 170 -23.04 7.06 -4.94
N PHE A 171 -22.32 6.26 -4.15
CA PHE A 171 -22.89 5.13 -3.41
C PHE A 171 -22.25 4.85 -2.04
N ILE A 172 -21.26 5.63 -1.65
CA ILE A 172 -20.69 5.63 -0.29
C ILE A 172 -21.12 6.94 0.38
N PRO A 173 -21.63 6.87 1.63
CA PRO A 173 -21.99 8.06 2.39
C PRO A 173 -20.81 9.03 2.58
N GLU A 174 -21.07 10.31 2.39
CA GLU A 174 -20.03 11.36 2.46
C GLU A 174 -19.36 11.40 3.85
N GLN A 175 -20.11 11.08 4.89
CA GLN A 175 -19.65 11.06 6.30
C GLN A 175 -18.45 10.13 6.53
N ILE A 176 -18.39 9.01 5.84
CA ILE A 176 -17.28 8.02 6.00
C ILE A 176 -16.29 8.07 4.85
N LEU A 177 -16.62 8.71 3.74
CA LEU A 177 -15.82 8.67 2.51
C LEU A 177 -14.38 9.19 2.74
N GLY A 178 -14.23 10.28 3.49
CA GLY A 178 -12.95 10.92 3.76
C GLY A 178 -12.03 10.10 4.67
N GLU A 179 -12.59 9.31 5.58
CA GLU A 179 -11.83 8.46 6.48
C GLU A 179 -11.57 7.06 5.87
N MET A 180 -12.53 6.57 5.09
CA MET A 180 -12.40 5.29 4.39
C MET A 180 -11.37 5.36 3.26
N VAL A 181 -11.32 6.48 2.52
CA VAL A 181 -10.38 6.68 1.41
C VAL A 181 -9.39 7.76 1.79
N ALA A 182 -8.18 7.38 2.14
CA ALA A 182 -7.20 8.29 2.72
C ALA A 182 -5.80 8.10 2.12
N SER A 183 -4.96 9.11 2.32
CA SER A 183 -3.54 8.97 2.01
C SER A 183 -2.87 8.05 3.03
N LEU A 184 -1.77 7.44 2.63
CA LEU A 184 -1.00 6.57 3.50
C LEU A 184 -0.60 7.24 4.83
N ASP A 185 -0.21 8.51 4.77
CA ASP A 185 0.18 9.28 5.96
C ASP A 185 -1.02 9.54 6.90
N SER A 186 -2.19 9.81 6.33
CA SER A 186 -3.43 10.01 7.10
C SER A 186 -3.94 8.70 7.72
N PHE A 187 -3.52 7.56 7.19
CA PHE A 187 -3.91 6.24 7.65
C PHE A 187 -2.98 5.68 8.76
N GLN A 188 -1.94 6.45 9.14
CA GLN A 188 -1.01 6.01 10.17
C GLN A 188 -1.72 5.87 11.53
N GLY A 189 -1.52 4.73 12.19
CA GLY A 189 -2.17 4.41 13.46
C GLY A 189 -3.55 3.75 13.34
N GLN A 190 -4.15 3.76 12.17
CA GLN A 190 -5.44 3.11 11.93
C GLN A 190 -5.28 1.65 11.49
N GLU A 191 -6.33 0.86 11.69
CA GLU A 191 -6.41 -0.55 11.28
C GLU A 191 -7.79 -0.83 10.69
N ARG A 192 -7.86 -1.72 9.70
CA ARG A 192 -9.13 -2.11 9.05
C ARG A 192 -9.15 -3.62 8.81
N ASP A 193 -10.33 -4.18 8.74
CA ASP A 193 -10.50 -5.58 8.37
C ASP A 193 -10.00 -5.83 6.95
N ILE A 194 -10.41 -4.99 6.00
CA ILE A 194 -9.97 -5.02 4.60
C ILE A 194 -9.21 -3.74 4.29
N ILE A 195 -8.03 -3.89 3.69
CA ILE A 195 -7.28 -2.78 3.07
C ILE A 195 -7.23 -3.00 1.57
N ILE A 196 -7.58 -1.96 0.81
CA ILE A 196 -7.35 -1.88 -0.64
C ILE A 196 -6.24 -0.84 -0.87
N TYR A 197 -5.13 -1.26 -1.46
CA TYR A 197 -4.01 -0.40 -1.79
C TYR A 197 -3.91 -0.15 -3.29
N SER A 198 -3.94 1.13 -3.70
CA SER A 198 -3.77 1.58 -5.08
C SER A 198 -2.36 2.12 -5.28
N PHE A 199 -1.58 1.49 -6.16
CA PHE A 199 -0.20 1.92 -6.47
C PHE A 199 -0.16 3.19 -7.29
N THR A 200 -1.16 3.44 -8.12
CA THR A 200 -1.31 4.64 -8.95
C THR A 200 -0.32 4.71 -10.12
N LYS A 201 0.93 4.35 -9.88
CA LYS A 201 2.03 4.54 -10.85
C LYS A 201 2.03 3.47 -11.93
N SER A 202 1.98 3.96 -13.16
CA SER A 202 2.19 3.19 -14.39
C SER A 202 2.52 4.18 -15.51
N SER A 203 3.60 3.97 -16.23
CA SER A 203 4.07 4.92 -17.24
C SER A 203 4.62 4.21 -18.46
N ASN A 204 4.55 4.88 -19.62
CA ASN A 204 5.24 4.47 -20.84
C ASN A 204 6.73 4.88 -20.85
N ILE A 205 7.19 5.59 -19.83
CA ILE A 205 8.59 6.01 -19.73
C ILE A 205 9.43 4.75 -19.46
N PRO A 206 10.57 4.59 -20.16
CA PRO A 206 11.45 3.45 -19.93
C PRO A 206 11.84 3.29 -18.44
N PRO A 207 11.95 2.07 -17.93
CA PRO A 207 12.19 1.81 -16.50
C PRO A 207 13.40 2.55 -15.91
N HIS A 208 14.49 2.67 -16.67
CA HIS A 208 15.73 3.37 -16.23
C HIS A 208 15.60 4.91 -16.13
N ILE A 209 14.49 5.48 -16.60
CA ILE A 209 14.19 6.92 -16.50
C ILE A 209 12.96 7.14 -15.60
N CYS A 210 12.28 6.08 -15.25
CA CYS A 210 11.05 6.15 -14.49
C CYS A 210 11.28 6.72 -13.09
N ARG A 211 10.33 7.52 -12.64
CA ARG A 211 10.28 8.07 -11.29
C ARG A 211 9.00 7.61 -10.62
N ILE A 212 9.12 6.75 -9.61
CA ILE A 212 7.99 6.27 -8.82
C ILE A 212 7.68 7.15 -7.60
N GLY A 213 8.50 8.17 -7.37
CA GLY A 213 8.27 9.17 -6.32
C GLY A 213 8.19 8.56 -4.92
N PHE A 214 7.10 8.84 -4.23
CA PHE A 214 6.88 8.40 -2.84
C PHE A 214 6.78 6.89 -2.65
N LEU A 215 6.54 6.10 -3.71
CA LEU A 215 6.47 4.64 -3.61
C LEU A 215 7.81 4.00 -3.21
N LYS A 216 8.94 4.62 -3.55
CA LYS A 216 10.28 4.10 -3.19
C LYS A 216 10.51 4.00 -1.68
N GLU A 217 9.73 4.70 -0.89
CA GLU A 217 9.79 4.62 0.57
C GLU A 217 9.13 3.34 1.08
N LEU A 218 9.84 2.23 1.01
CA LEU A 218 9.35 0.90 1.41
C LEU A 218 8.80 0.84 2.84
N ARG A 219 9.32 1.66 3.76
CA ARG A 219 8.79 1.76 5.13
C ARG A 219 7.31 2.14 5.14
N ARG A 220 6.88 3.00 4.22
CA ARG A 220 5.47 3.39 4.07
C ARG A 220 4.63 2.22 3.54
N LEU A 221 5.16 1.48 2.58
CA LEU A 221 4.47 0.30 2.06
C LEU A 221 4.33 -0.79 3.14
N ASN A 222 5.37 -1.03 3.95
CA ASN A 222 5.30 -1.90 5.12
C ASN A 222 4.18 -1.46 6.08
N VAL A 223 4.09 -0.15 6.37
CA VAL A 223 2.99 0.39 7.20
C VAL A 223 1.64 0.11 6.55
N ALA A 224 1.45 0.36 5.25
CA ALA A 224 0.19 0.13 4.56
C ALA A 224 -0.25 -1.34 4.62
N MET A 225 0.66 -2.25 4.26
CA MET A 225 0.38 -3.69 4.27
C MET A 225 0.04 -4.21 5.67
N SER A 226 0.70 -3.69 6.70
CA SER A 226 0.48 -4.09 8.08
C SER A 226 -0.80 -3.51 8.72
N ARG A 227 -1.60 -2.71 8.01
CA ARG A 227 -2.87 -2.14 8.54
C ARG A 227 -4.07 -3.06 8.37
N CYS A 228 -3.99 -4.10 7.56
CA CYS A 228 -5.08 -5.04 7.41
C CYS A 228 -5.15 -6.03 8.58
N LYS A 229 -6.37 -6.28 9.08
CA LYS A 229 -6.63 -7.31 10.11
C LYS A 229 -6.97 -8.66 9.49
N LYS A 230 -7.62 -8.68 8.31
CA LYS A 230 -8.18 -9.92 7.73
C LYS A 230 -7.92 -10.07 6.23
N MET A 231 -7.88 -8.98 5.44
CA MET A 231 -7.67 -9.07 4.00
C MET A 231 -6.93 -7.85 3.44
N LEU A 232 -6.00 -8.10 2.51
CA LEU A 232 -5.30 -7.09 1.74
C LEU A 232 -5.55 -7.29 0.25
N ILE A 233 -5.92 -6.23 -0.44
CA ILE A 233 -6.05 -6.18 -1.90
C ILE A 233 -5.07 -5.13 -2.43
N MET A 234 -4.21 -5.50 -3.35
CA MET A 234 -3.28 -4.59 -4.02
C MET A 234 -3.59 -4.49 -5.51
N ILE A 235 -3.67 -3.26 -6.02
CA ILE A 235 -4.02 -2.97 -7.42
C ILE A 235 -2.91 -2.14 -8.04
N GLY A 236 -2.39 -2.56 -9.20
CA GLY A 236 -1.34 -1.83 -9.91
C GLY A 236 -0.86 -2.49 -11.19
N ASP A 237 0.00 -1.79 -11.92
CA ASP A 237 0.75 -2.30 -13.07
C ASP A 237 2.04 -2.98 -12.57
N PHE A 238 1.95 -4.27 -12.30
CA PHE A 238 3.06 -5.00 -11.67
C PHE A 238 4.22 -5.30 -12.62
N ASP A 239 4.02 -5.30 -13.94
CA ASP A 239 5.12 -5.34 -14.90
C ASP A 239 5.96 -4.05 -14.81
N PHE A 240 5.31 -2.89 -14.71
CA PHE A 240 5.96 -1.61 -14.52
C PHE A 240 6.63 -1.50 -13.15
N LEU A 241 5.91 -1.78 -12.07
CA LEU A 241 6.40 -1.64 -10.68
C LEU A 241 7.59 -2.55 -10.37
N SER A 242 7.65 -3.74 -10.96
CA SER A 242 8.75 -4.69 -10.79
C SER A 242 9.99 -4.38 -11.65
N SER A 243 9.87 -3.47 -12.62
CA SER A 243 10.94 -3.12 -13.55
C SER A 243 11.52 -1.72 -13.34
N CYS A 244 11.02 -0.95 -12.37
CA CYS A 244 11.52 0.40 -12.11
C CYS A 244 12.95 0.38 -11.57
N GLU A 245 13.87 0.97 -12.32
CA GLU A 245 15.26 1.17 -11.93
C GLU A 245 15.69 2.59 -12.32
N ASN A 246 16.32 3.30 -11.39
CA ASN A 246 16.92 4.60 -11.68
C ASN A 246 18.43 4.48 -11.61
N SER A 247 19.11 4.81 -12.71
CA SER A 247 20.58 4.77 -12.79
C SER A 247 21.30 5.75 -11.85
N GLY A 248 20.56 6.70 -11.26
CA GLY A 248 21.10 7.66 -10.28
C GLY A 248 21.05 7.19 -8.83
N ASP A 249 20.37 6.05 -8.55
CA ASP A 249 20.33 5.50 -7.20
C ASP A 249 21.64 4.77 -6.87
N GLY A 250 22.14 4.95 -5.66
CA GLY A 250 23.28 4.17 -5.17
C GLY A 250 22.94 2.67 -5.13
N PRO A 251 23.91 1.77 -5.33
CA PRO A 251 23.67 0.33 -5.41
C PRO A 251 23.04 -0.26 -4.13
N ASP A 252 23.26 0.37 -2.99
CA ASP A 252 22.82 -0.10 -1.66
C ASP A 252 21.83 0.88 -0.98
N ASP A 253 21.26 1.83 -1.72
CA ASP A 253 20.27 2.78 -1.15
C ASP A 253 18.94 2.06 -0.91
N PRO A 254 18.52 1.85 0.37
CA PRO A 254 17.26 1.20 0.70
C PRO A 254 16.01 2.02 0.32
N TYR A 255 16.20 3.28 -0.09
CA TYR A 255 15.15 4.18 -0.59
C TYR A 255 15.21 4.35 -2.10
N SER A 256 15.89 3.47 -2.79
CA SER A 256 16.03 3.48 -4.24
C SER A 256 14.80 2.87 -4.93
N GLU A 257 14.65 3.21 -6.20
CA GLU A 257 13.64 2.58 -7.07
C GLU A 257 13.97 1.10 -7.29
N LYS A 258 15.26 0.73 -7.27
CA LYS A 258 15.73 -0.65 -7.35
C LYS A 258 15.32 -1.46 -6.10
N ALA A 259 15.45 -0.90 -4.91
CA ALA A 259 15.00 -1.56 -3.68
C ALA A 259 13.49 -1.79 -3.70
N PHE A 260 12.71 -0.81 -4.19
CA PHE A 260 11.28 -0.95 -4.36
C PHE A 260 10.91 -2.05 -5.36
N SER A 261 11.49 -2.06 -6.57
CA SER A 261 11.21 -3.09 -7.56
C SER A 261 11.63 -4.48 -7.09
N GLY A 262 12.74 -4.59 -6.36
CA GLY A 262 13.17 -5.82 -5.70
C GLY A 262 12.14 -6.34 -4.71
N PHE A 263 11.58 -5.47 -3.86
CA PHE A 263 10.48 -5.82 -2.97
C PHE A 263 9.25 -6.33 -3.74
N ILE A 264 8.85 -5.63 -4.82
CA ILE A 264 7.71 -6.05 -5.64
C ILE A 264 7.96 -7.43 -6.27
N CYS A 265 9.17 -7.69 -6.80
CA CYS A 265 9.54 -9.00 -7.34
C CYS A 265 9.43 -10.10 -6.27
N ASN A 266 9.96 -9.87 -5.07
CA ASN A 266 9.89 -10.83 -3.96
C ASN A 266 8.44 -11.10 -3.52
N MET A 267 7.64 -10.05 -3.40
CA MET A 267 6.22 -10.15 -3.08
C MET A 267 5.46 -10.97 -4.13
N LEU A 268 5.67 -10.68 -5.42
CA LEU A 268 5.04 -11.43 -6.51
C LEU A 268 5.45 -12.90 -6.52
N LYS A 269 6.72 -13.20 -6.25
CA LYS A 269 7.20 -14.57 -6.10
C LYS A 269 6.50 -15.26 -4.94
N ALA A 270 6.43 -14.65 -3.78
CA ALA A 270 5.74 -15.21 -2.62
C ALA A 270 4.24 -15.49 -2.91
N VAL A 271 3.58 -14.61 -3.66
CA VAL A 271 2.17 -14.79 -4.03
C VAL A 271 1.98 -15.90 -5.05
N LYS A 272 2.81 -15.95 -6.12
CA LYS A 272 2.65 -16.87 -7.26
C LYS A 272 3.24 -18.26 -6.98
N ASP A 273 4.46 -18.30 -6.44
CA ASP A 273 5.25 -19.53 -6.31
C ASP A 273 5.05 -20.17 -4.92
N ASP A 274 5.05 -19.37 -3.85
CA ASP A 274 4.94 -19.85 -2.47
C ASP A 274 3.50 -19.89 -1.98
N ASN A 275 2.54 -19.57 -2.85
CA ASN A 275 1.10 -19.65 -2.58
C ASN A 275 0.65 -18.78 -1.37
N LYS A 276 1.36 -17.68 -1.05
CA LYS A 276 1.05 -16.76 0.06
C LYS A 276 -0.06 -15.75 -0.26
N GLY A 277 -0.62 -15.79 -1.47
CA GLY A 277 -1.70 -14.93 -1.92
C GLY A 277 -2.33 -15.46 -3.19
N GLU A 278 -3.14 -14.63 -3.83
CA GLU A 278 -3.70 -14.89 -5.14
C GLU A 278 -3.36 -13.73 -6.08
N PHE A 279 -2.84 -14.07 -7.26
CA PHE A 279 -2.53 -13.10 -8.32
C PHE A 279 -3.52 -13.29 -9.47
N ILE A 280 -4.24 -12.23 -9.82
CA ILE A 280 -5.17 -12.22 -10.95
C ILE A 280 -4.94 -11.01 -11.83
N THR A 281 -5.23 -11.14 -13.12
CA THR A 281 -5.32 -10.01 -14.03
C THR A 281 -6.65 -9.28 -13.87
N TYR A 282 -6.73 -8.04 -14.35
CA TYR A 282 -8.01 -7.31 -14.37
C TYR A 282 -9.11 -8.06 -15.15
N GLN A 283 -8.77 -8.73 -16.25
CA GLN A 283 -9.73 -9.52 -17.00
C GLN A 283 -10.28 -10.72 -16.20
N GLN A 284 -9.43 -11.38 -15.42
CA GLN A 284 -9.89 -12.44 -14.52
C GLN A 284 -10.80 -11.91 -13.41
N LEU A 285 -10.52 -10.70 -12.88
CA LEU A 285 -11.44 -10.04 -11.97
C LEU A 285 -12.81 -9.80 -12.61
N LEU A 286 -12.84 -9.27 -13.84
CA LEU A 286 -14.10 -9.03 -14.55
C LEU A 286 -14.91 -10.30 -14.74
N ASN A 287 -14.27 -11.39 -15.14
CA ASN A 287 -14.94 -12.69 -15.29
C ASN A 287 -15.56 -13.18 -13.99
N ARG A 288 -14.85 -13.08 -12.85
CA ARG A 288 -15.39 -13.42 -11.53
C ARG A 288 -16.61 -12.60 -11.15
N LEU A 289 -16.55 -11.27 -11.41
CA LEU A 289 -17.66 -10.37 -11.13
C LEU A 289 -18.90 -10.61 -12.00
N GLU A 290 -18.71 -11.17 -13.21
CA GLU A 290 -19.81 -11.56 -14.10
C GLU A 290 -20.43 -12.91 -13.69
N GLU A 291 -19.62 -13.89 -13.31
CA GLU A 291 -20.08 -15.19 -12.83
C GLU A 291 -20.98 -15.04 -11.60
N ASN A 292 -20.57 -14.21 -10.63
CA ASN A 292 -21.34 -13.95 -9.40
C ASN A 292 -22.71 -13.25 -9.64
N LYS A 293 -22.91 -12.60 -10.77
CA LYS A 293 -24.21 -11.98 -11.10
C LYS A 293 -25.24 -12.97 -11.63
N ASN A 294 -24.77 -14.13 -12.09
CA ASN A 294 -25.61 -15.17 -12.70
C ASN A 294 -25.98 -16.29 -11.70
N GLU A 295 -25.41 -16.27 -10.50
CA GLU A 295 -25.79 -17.10 -9.36
C GLU A 295 -26.75 -16.35 -8.43
#